data_f885064494656c2c29445d3458883ead
#
_entry.id   f885064494656c2c29445d3458883ead
#
_cell.length_a   1.000
_cell.length_b   1.000
_cell.length_c   1.000
_cell.angle_alpha   90.00
_cell.angle_beta   90.00
_cell.angle_gamma   90.00
#
_symmetry.space_group_name_H-M   'P 1'
#
loop_
_entity.id
_entity.type
_entity.pdbx_description
1 polymer ?
#
loop_
_entity_poly.entity_id
_entity_poly.type
_entity_poly.pdbx_seq_one_letter_code
_entity_poly.pdbx_strand_id
1 'polypeptide(L)'
;MEESRDTIDNIKNAETAINQDPPAAEPERQQYFMERAKGQLAELSRRLGRPLTCCINTFGCQMNARDSEKLLGILETIGYQAVESEKADFVLFNTCTVRENANLRVYGRLGQLGAYKKTHPDMMIALCGCMMQEEEVVEKIRKSYRYVDLIFGTHNIFKLAELVSLCLERRTQGGQKQGKTKMVVDVWKDTDQIVEDLPVERKFPFKSGVNIMFGCNNFCSYCIVPYVRGRERSRRPEEIIKEIQKL
;
A
#
# COMPACT_ATOMS: atom_id res chain seq x y z
N MET A 1 26.35 21.52 17.52
CA MET A 1 26.21 22.38 16.32
C MET A 1 26.22 21.60 15.00
N GLU A 2 26.62 20.35 14.95
CA GLU A 2 26.57 19.48 13.76
C GLU A 2 25.18 18.90 13.48
N GLU A 3 24.44 18.50 14.50
CA GLU A 3 23.08 17.94 14.33
C GLU A 3 22.05 18.88 13.68
N SER A 4 22.25 20.21 13.81
CA SER A 4 21.32 21.17 13.18
C SER A 4 21.63 21.45 11.70
N ARG A 5 22.82 21.12 11.19
CA ARG A 5 23.17 21.25 9.76
C ARG A 5 22.61 20.07 8.95
N ASP A 6 22.74 18.85 9.46
CA ASP A 6 22.21 17.65 8.79
C ASP A 6 20.69 17.70 8.64
N THR A 7 20.00 18.31 9.61
CA THR A 7 18.53 18.48 9.54
C THR A 7 18.12 19.51 8.49
N ILE A 8 18.88 20.61 8.34
CA ILE A 8 18.60 21.67 7.36
C ILE A 8 18.92 21.21 5.92
N ASP A 9 19.98 20.43 5.74
CA ASP A 9 20.37 19.90 4.42
C ASP A 9 19.40 18.78 3.99
N ASN A 10 18.91 17.96 4.89
CA ASN A 10 17.84 17.00 4.62
C ASN A 10 16.51 17.68 4.24
N ILE A 11 16.15 18.78 4.87
CA ILE A 11 14.93 19.55 4.53
C ILE A 11 15.09 20.21 3.14
N LYS A 12 16.25 20.79 2.82
CA LYS A 12 16.51 21.39 1.50
C LYS A 12 16.54 20.34 0.39
N ASN A 13 17.12 19.17 0.63
CA ASN A 13 17.13 18.07 -0.33
C ASN A 13 15.71 17.51 -0.56
N ALA A 14 14.86 17.43 0.46
CA ALA A 14 13.47 17.06 0.34
C ALA A 14 12.63 18.10 -0.43
N GLU A 15 12.87 19.40 -0.20
CA GLU A 15 12.19 20.48 -0.94
C GLU A 15 12.62 20.54 -2.41
N THR A 16 13.87 20.20 -2.73
CA THR A 16 14.39 20.19 -4.11
C THR A 16 13.86 18.98 -4.89
N ALA A 17 13.62 17.84 -4.23
CA ALA A 17 13.05 16.65 -4.85
C ALA A 17 11.55 16.81 -5.21
N ILE A 18 10.82 17.69 -4.51
CA ILE A 18 9.38 17.92 -4.72
C ILE A 18 9.07 18.62 -6.07
N ASN A 19 10.03 19.28 -6.68
CA ASN A 19 9.86 20.08 -7.91
C ASN A 19 10.38 19.39 -9.19
N GLN A 20 10.84 18.15 -9.13
CA GLN A 20 11.26 17.39 -10.31
C GLN A 20 10.17 16.43 -10.77
N ASP A 21 10.08 16.19 -12.08
CA ASP A 21 9.23 15.12 -12.62
C ASP A 21 9.69 13.76 -12.08
N PRO A 22 8.75 12.88 -11.69
CA PRO A 22 9.11 11.59 -11.14
C PRO A 22 9.89 10.74 -12.16
N PRO A 23 10.93 10.01 -11.74
CA PRO A 23 11.66 9.10 -12.60
C PRO A 23 10.73 8.14 -13.35
N ALA A 24 11.09 7.78 -14.59
CA ALA A 24 10.32 6.84 -15.38
C ALA A 24 10.61 5.38 -15.00
N ALA A 25 11.83 5.09 -14.52
CA ALA A 25 12.30 3.73 -14.20
C ALA A 25 12.01 3.34 -12.76
N GLU A 26 11.80 2.03 -12.51
CA GLU A 26 11.74 1.42 -11.20
C GLU A 26 13.12 0.82 -10.83
N PRO A 27 13.56 0.82 -9.58
CA PRO A 27 12.85 1.24 -8.37
C PRO A 27 12.94 2.74 -8.04
N GLU A 28 13.71 3.55 -8.79
CA GLU A 28 13.98 4.98 -8.50
C GLU A 28 12.67 5.78 -8.41
N ARG A 29 11.68 5.44 -9.23
CA ARG A 29 10.36 6.05 -9.18
C ARG A 29 9.70 5.86 -7.81
N GLN A 30 9.75 4.66 -7.25
CA GLN A 30 9.15 4.40 -5.93
C GLN A 30 9.94 5.06 -4.81
N GLN A 31 11.25 5.14 -4.91
CA GLN A 31 12.09 5.90 -3.96
C GLN A 31 11.69 7.37 -3.94
N TYR A 32 11.53 7.99 -5.12
CA TYR A 32 11.03 9.37 -5.24
C TYR A 32 9.67 9.55 -4.54
N PHE A 33 8.71 8.65 -4.79
CA PHE A 33 7.39 8.75 -4.17
C PHE A 33 7.39 8.43 -2.68
N MET A 34 8.29 7.58 -2.20
CA MET A 34 8.48 7.36 -0.75
C MET A 34 8.95 8.65 -0.06
N GLU A 35 9.94 9.35 -0.60
CA GLU A 35 10.39 10.62 -0.03
C GLU A 35 9.31 11.71 -0.11
N ARG A 36 8.60 11.79 -1.23
CA ARG A 36 7.48 12.73 -1.40
C ARG A 36 6.35 12.47 -0.40
N ALA A 37 5.89 11.22 -0.29
CA ALA A 37 4.85 10.84 0.66
C ALA A 37 5.28 11.10 2.12
N LYS A 38 6.55 10.82 2.45
CA LYS A 38 7.15 11.11 3.76
C LYS A 38 7.07 12.59 4.12
N GLY A 39 7.41 13.48 3.18
CA GLY A 39 7.27 14.93 3.37
C GLY A 39 5.82 15.35 3.63
N GLN A 40 4.87 14.84 2.83
CA GLN A 40 3.44 15.12 2.97
C GLN A 40 2.88 14.61 4.32
N LEU A 41 3.29 13.41 4.75
CA LEU A 41 2.86 12.84 6.04
C LEU A 41 3.49 13.54 7.22
N ALA A 42 4.74 14.00 7.12
CA ALA A 42 5.37 14.82 8.16
C ALA A 42 4.61 16.14 8.38
N GLU A 43 4.12 16.77 7.31
CA GLU A 43 3.27 17.97 7.41
C GLU A 43 1.93 17.65 8.08
N LEU A 44 1.29 16.54 7.68
CA LEU A 44 0.05 16.09 8.30
C LEU A 44 0.24 15.77 9.79
N SER A 45 1.33 15.10 10.16
CA SER A 45 1.69 14.77 11.54
C SER A 45 1.89 16.04 12.38
N ARG A 46 2.60 17.06 11.84
CA ARG A 46 2.77 18.36 12.49
C ARG A 46 1.42 19.06 12.72
N ARG A 47 0.55 19.05 11.72
CA ARG A 47 -0.80 19.66 11.82
C ARG A 47 -1.64 18.98 12.90
N LEU A 48 -1.56 17.67 13.03
CA LEU A 48 -2.30 16.88 14.02
C LEU A 48 -1.63 16.85 15.40
N GLY A 49 -0.37 17.28 15.52
CA GLY A 49 0.40 17.31 16.77
C GLY A 49 0.75 15.93 17.32
N ARG A 50 0.74 14.89 16.49
CA ARG A 50 1.04 13.51 16.88
C ARG A 50 1.57 12.66 15.73
N PRO A 51 2.28 11.54 16.01
CA PRO A 51 2.64 10.57 15.00
C PRO A 51 1.41 9.99 14.31
N LEU A 52 1.57 9.62 13.03
CA LEU A 52 0.53 8.95 12.25
C LEU A 52 0.67 7.43 12.39
N THR A 53 -0.45 6.74 12.47
CA THR A 53 -0.50 5.30 12.68
C THR A 53 -1.07 4.56 11.48
N CYS A 54 -0.61 3.31 11.26
CA CYS A 54 -1.19 2.44 10.24
C CYS A 54 -1.54 1.06 10.80
N CYS A 55 -2.56 0.44 10.21
CA CYS A 55 -2.97 -0.93 10.50
C CYS A 55 -3.18 -1.70 9.19
N ILE A 56 -2.53 -2.85 9.04
CA ILE A 56 -2.73 -3.77 7.92
C ILE A 56 -3.44 -5.03 8.40
N ASN A 57 -4.59 -5.32 7.81
CA ASN A 57 -5.31 -6.56 8.03
C ASN A 57 -5.21 -7.47 6.80
N THR A 58 -4.68 -8.66 7.00
CA THR A 58 -4.48 -9.64 5.94
C THR A 58 -5.59 -10.69 5.98
N PHE A 59 -6.41 -10.71 4.95
CA PHE A 59 -7.47 -11.72 4.76
C PHE A 59 -7.03 -12.64 3.62
N GLY A 60 -6.21 -13.66 3.89
CA GLY A 60 -5.75 -14.46 2.78
C GLY A 60 -4.77 -15.57 3.09
N CYS A 61 -3.99 -15.91 2.08
CA CYS A 61 -2.98 -16.96 2.11
C CYS A 61 -1.59 -16.42 2.47
N GLN A 62 -0.57 -17.28 2.43
CA GLN A 62 0.81 -16.89 2.70
C GLN A 62 1.34 -15.82 1.73
N MET A 63 0.89 -15.81 0.46
CA MET A 63 1.26 -14.75 -0.49
C MET A 63 0.75 -13.38 -0.04
N ASN A 64 -0.51 -13.30 0.41
CA ASN A 64 -1.04 -12.05 0.98
C ASN A 64 -0.28 -11.63 2.24
N ALA A 65 0.12 -12.59 3.10
CA ALA A 65 0.93 -12.26 4.26
C ALA A 65 2.26 -11.64 3.86
N ARG A 66 2.92 -12.20 2.85
CA ARG A 66 4.17 -11.67 2.31
C ARG A 66 4.00 -10.31 1.64
N ASP A 67 2.91 -10.12 0.89
CA ASP A 67 2.58 -8.82 0.33
C ASP A 67 2.37 -7.78 1.45
N SER A 68 1.73 -8.17 2.56
CA SER A 68 1.51 -7.28 3.72
C SER A 68 2.80 -6.87 4.41
N GLU A 69 3.82 -7.73 4.47
CA GLU A 69 5.14 -7.37 5.00
C GLU A 69 5.82 -6.28 4.15
N LYS A 70 5.70 -6.37 2.81
CA LYS A 70 6.18 -5.31 1.89
C LYS A 70 5.40 -4.01 2.06
N LEU A 71 4.07 -4.12 2.10
CA LEU A 71 3.20 -2.96 2.26
C LEU A 71 3.46 -2.24 3.59
N LEU A 72 3.70 -3.00 4.67
CA LEU A 72 4.05 -2.44 5.96
C LEU A 72 5.40 -1.72 5.93
N GLY A 73 6.43 -2.34 5.36
CA GLY A 73 7.74 -1.72 5.20
C GLY A 73 7.69 -0.39 4.44
N ILE A 74 6.88 -0.32 3.37
CA ILE A 74 6.65 0.93 2.64
C ILE A 74 5.95 1.97 3.53
N LEU A 75 4.89 1.59 4.27
CA LEU A 75 4.16 2.52 5.15
C LEU A 75 5.03 3.08 6.27
N GLU A 76 5.86 2.24 6.89
CA GLU A 76 6.80 2.68 7.94
C GLU A 76 7.90 3.60 7.35
N THR A 77 8.41 3.28 6.17
CA THR A 77 9.41 4.11 5.48
C THR A 77 8.87 5.51 5.17
N ILE A 78 7.60 5.65 4.81
CA ILE A 78 6.99 6.96 4.55
C ILE A 78 6.51 7.69 5.81
N GLY A 79 6.62 7.07 7.00
CA GLY A 79 6.44 7.76 8.28
C GLY A 79 5.23 7.35 9.11
N TYR A 80 4.54 6.26 8.77
CA TYR A 80 3.52 5.68 9.64
C TYR A 80 4.15 4.77 10.71
N GLN A 81 3.51 4.68 11.86
CA GLN A 81 3.82 3.71 12.91
C GLN A 81 2.79 2.58 12.89
N ALA A 82 3.25 1.33 12.87
CA ALA A 82 2.37 0.17 12.88
C ALA A 82 1.63 0.01 14.20
N VAL A 83 0.32 -0.24 14.13
CA VAL A 83 -0.53 -0.55 15.28
C VAL A 83 -1.49 -1.70 14.94
N GLU A 84 -1.94 -2.44 15.96
CA GLU A 84 -2.90 -3.52 15.76
C GLU A 84 -4.35 -3.04 15.58
N SER A 85 -4.64 -1.84 16.09
CA SER A 85 -5.98 -1.27 16.07
C SER A 85 -6.36 -0.70 14.71
N GLU A 86 -7.56 -1.03 14.21
CA GLU A 86 -8.15 -0.38 13.03
C GLU A 86 -8.57 1.10 13.25
N LYS A 87 -8.45 1.60 14.47
CA LYS A 87 -8.58 3.02 14.78
C LYS A 87 -7.27 3.76 14.50
N ALA A 88 -6.71 3.56 13.31
CA ALA A 88 -5.47 4.12 12.83
C ALA A 88 -5.72 5.19 11.76
N ASP A 89 -4.71 6.01 11.46
CA ASP A 89 -4.81 7.04 10.43
C ASP A 89 -4.81 6.46 9.02
N PHE A 90 -4.18 5.30 8.83
CA PHE A 90 -4.21 4.53 7.59
C PHE A 90 -4.59 3.08 7.89
N VAL A 91 -5.68 2.61 7.30
CA VAL A 91 -6.11 1.21 7.43
C VAL A 91 -6.12 0.55 6.06
N LEU A 92 -5.38 -0.53 5.92
CA LEU A 92 -5.28 -1.30 4.68
C LEU A 92 -5.78 -2.72 4.88
N PHE A 93 -6.72 -3.14 4.06
CA PHE A 93 -7.17 -4.52 3.95
C PHE A 93 -6.54 -5.19 2.73
N ASN A 94 -5.65 -6.14 2.99
CA ASN A 94 -5.10 -7.02 1.96
C ASN A 94 -5.98 -8.26 1.87
N THR A 95 -6.69 -8.39 0.75
CA THR A 95 -7.84 -9.26 0.59
C THR A 95 -7.57 -10.46 -0.31
N CYS A 96 -8.38 -11.50 -0.14
CA CYS A 96 -8.27 -12.75 -0.88
C CYS A 96 -9.61 -13.08 -1.56
N THR A 97 -9.56 -13.65 -2.76
CA THR A 97 -10.76 -14.07 -3.50
C THR A 97 -11.11 -15.54 -3.31
N VAL A 98 -10.17 -16.36 -2.82
CA VAL A 98 -10.36 -17.84 -2.70
C VAL A 98 -11.31 -18.21 -1.55
N ARG A 99 -11.52 -17.34 -0.58
CA ARG A 99 -12.29 -17.60 0.63
C ARG A 99 -13.50 -16.70 0.71
N GLU A 100 -14.67 -17.19 0.37
CA GLU A 100 -15.94 -16.43 0.38
C GLU A 100 -16.23 -15.77 1.74
N ASN A 101 -15.97 -16.47 2.85
CA ASN A 101 -16.09 -15.93 4.20
C ASN A 101 -15.13 -14.75 4.48
N ALA A 102 -14.02 -14.63 3.74
CA ALA A 102 -13.12 -13.49 3.86
C ALA A 102 -13.77 -12.22 3.30
N ASN A 103 -14.49 -12.33 2.19
CA ASN A 103 -15.17 -11.21 1.54
C ASN A 103 -16.27 -10.63 2.44
N LEU A 104 -17.07 -11.48 3.09
CA LEU A 104 -18.12 -11.04 4.02
C LEU A 104 -17.53 -10.28 5.22
N ARG A 105 -16.41 -10.75 5.77
CA ARG A 105 -15.70 -10.07 6.87
C ARG A 105 -15.18 -8.69 6.43
N VAL A 106 -14.63 -8.58 5.22
CA VAL A 106 -14.15 -7.29 4.68
C VAL A 106 -15.29 -6.28 4.61
N TYR A 107 -16.45 -6.67 4.06
CA TYR A 107 -17.61 -5.77 3.98
C TYR A 107 -18.13 -5.33 5.34
N GLY A 108 -18.22 -6.25 6.31
CA GLY A 108 -18.65 -5.92 7.68
C GLY A 108 -17.71 -4.94 8.36
N ARG A 109 -16.40 -5.16 8.25
CA ARG A 109 -15.38 -4.26 8.83
C ARG A 109 -15.33 -2.91 8.12
N LEU A 110 -15.52 -2.86 6.80
CA LEU A 110 -15.66 -1.60 6.07
C LEU A 110 -16.82 -0.77 6.62
N GLY A 111 -17.96 -1.37 6.90
CA GLY A 111 -19.09 -0.66 7.51
C GLY A 111 -18.73 0.00 8.84
N GLN A 112 -17.97 -0.69 9.70
CA GLN A 112 -17.49 -0.15 10.98
C GLN A 112 -16.49 1.00 10.76
N LEU A 113 -15.53 0.83 9.83
CA LEU A 113 -14.57 1.88 9.48
C LEU A 113 -15.26 3.12 8.89
N GLY A 114 -16.30 2.93 8.09
CA GLY A 114 -17.07 4.05 7.55
C GLY A 114 -17.77 4.88 8.63
N ALA A 115 -18.26 4.23 9.71
CA ALA A 115 -18.81 4.93 10.86
C ALA A 115 -17.71 5.70 11.62
N TYR A 116 -16.56 5.07 11.86
CA TYR A 116 -15.43 5.70 12.55
C TYR A 116 -14.86 6.89 11.76
N LYS A 117 -14.73 6.77 10.45
CA LYS A 117 -14.19 7.81 9.57
C LYS A 117 -15.02 9.10 9.57
N LYS A 118 -16.33 9.05 9.89
CA LYS A 118 -17.18 10.26 10.00
C LYS A 118 -16.69 11.22 11.07
N THR A 119 -16.11 10.70 12.16
CA THR A 119 -15.51 11.49 13.24
C THR A 119 -14.00 11.68 13.10
N HIS A 120 -13.38 10.96 12.18
CA HIS A 120 -11.93 10.98 11.89
C HIS A 120 -11.71 11.18 10.39
N PRO A 121 -12.03 12.35 9.83
CA PRO A 121 -12.04 12.57 8.37
C PRO A 121 -10.66 12.47 7.72
N ASP A 122 -9.58 12.68 8.47
CA ASP A 122 -8.20 12.53 7.98
C ASP A 122 -7.77 11.06 7.80
N MET A 123 -8.53 10.11 8.38
CA MET A 123 -8.27 8.68 8.20
C MET A 123 -8.33 8.27 6.72
N MET A 124 -7.39 7.44 6.28
CA MET A 124 -7.40 6.79 4.97
C MET A 124 -7.74 5.30 5.07
N ILE A 125 -8.62 4.84 4.18
CA ILE A 125 -9.00 3.43 4.06
C ILE A 125 -8.58 2.93 2.68
N ALA A 126 -7.76 1.90 2.65
CA ALA A 126 -7.24 1.29 1.44
C ALA A 126 -7.62 -0.19 1.34
N LEU A 127 -7.83 -0.67 0.13
CA LEU A 127 -8.07 -2.07 -0.19
C LEU A 127 -7.10 -2.54 -1.26
N CYS A 128 -6.53 -3.72 -1.06
CA CYS A 128 -5.69 -4.38 -2.07
C CYS A 128 -5.84 -5.90 -2.04
N GLY A 129 -5.06 -6.56 -2.87
CA GLY A 129 -5.00 -8.01 -2.92
C GLY A 129 -5.86 -8.63 -4.01
N CYS A 130 -5.98 -9.97 -3.98
CA CYS A 130 -6.60 -10.74 -5.06
C CYS A 130 -8.07 -10.38 -5.32
N MET A 131 -8.82 -10.06 -4.27
CA MET A 131 -10.23 -9.66 -4.38
C MET A 131 -10.40 -8.37 -5.19
N MET A 132 -9.40 -7.48 -5.21
CA MET A 132 -9.45 -6.24 -5.97
C MET A 132 -9.14 -6.43 -7.46
N GLN A 133 -8.83 -7.64 -7.91
CA GLN A 133 -8.72 -7.98 -9.34
C GLN A 133 -10.08 -8.28 -9.97
N GLU A 134 -11.13 -8.45 -9.17
CA GLU A 134 -12.50 -8.69 -9.64
C GLU A 134 -13.23 -7.37 -9.89
N GLU A 135 -13.53 -7.06 -11.15
CA GLU A 135 -14.14 -5.78 -11.55
C GLU A 135 -15.50 -5.55 -10.85
N GLU A 136 -16.32 -6.59 -10.71
CA GLU A 136 -17.62 -6.51 -10.03
C GLU A 136 -17.48 -6.11 -8.56
N VAL A 137 -16.45 -6.63 -7.88
CA VAL A 137 -16.16 -6.29 -6.50
C VAL A 137 -15.71 -4.84 -6.37
N VAL A 138 -14.80 -4.39 -7.25
CA VAL A 138 -14.33 -3.00 -7.27
C VAL A 138 -15.50 -2.05 -7.51
N GLU A 139 -16.38 -2.33 -8.48
CA GLU A 139 -17.56 -1.53 -8.77
C GLU A 139 -18.56 -1.51 -7.60
N LYS A 140 -18.78 -2.64 -6.92
CA LYS A 140 -19.59 -2.71 -5.71
C LYS A 140 -19.02 -1.80 -4.62
N ILE A 141 -17.70 -1.84 -4.40
CA ILE A 141 -17.05 -0.99 -3.40
C ILE A 141 -17.19 0.50 -3.78
N ARG A 142 -16.93 0.86 -5.03
CA ARG A 142 -17.09 2.24 -5.53
C ARG A 142 -18.50 2.80 -5.33
N LYS A 143 -19.53 1.98 -5.51
CA LYS A 143 -20.94 2.39 -5.36
C LYS A 143 -21.36 2.47 -3.90
N SER A 144 -20.99 1.47 -3.08
CA SER A 144 -21.55 1.27 -1.73
C SER A 144 -20.65 1.80 -0.60
N TYR A 145 -19.32 1.91 -0.83
CA TYR A 145 -18.33 2.28 0.19
C TYR A 145 -17.53 3.53 -0.23
N ARG A 146 -18.23 4.61 -0.58
CA ARG A 146 -17.63 5.85 -1.12
C ARG A 146 -16.63 6.54 -0.22
N TYR A 147 -16.51 6.13 1.03
CA TYR A 147 -15.54 6.58 2.01
C TYR A 147 -14.19 5.85 1.94
N VAL A 148 -14.07 4.81 1.13
CA VAL A 148 -12.78 4.19 0.78
C VAL A 148 -12.00 5.17 -0.09
N ASP A 149 -10.72 5.36 0.24
CA ASP A 149 -9.86 6.34 -0.44
C ASP A 149 -9.05 5.71 -1.58
N LEU A 150 -8.64 4.46 -1.41
CA LEU A 150 -7.69 3.80 -2.32
C LEU A 150 -8.06 2.34 -2.57
N ILE A 151 -8.05 1.94 -3.85
CA ILE A 151 -8.12 0.55 -4.29
C ILE A 151 -6.99 0.28 -5.27
N PHE A 152 -6.21 -0.78 -5.06
CA PHE A 152 -5.16 -1.21 -5.96
C PHE A 152 -5.04 -2.74 -6.02
N GLY A 153 -4.43 -3.24 -7.09
CA GLY A 153 -4.37 -4.68 -7.37
C GLY A 153 -3.14 -5.37 -6.79
N THR A 154 -3.01 -6.67 -7.07
CA THR A 154 -1.85 -7.48 -6.70
C THR A 154 -0.63 -7.19 -7.57
N HIS A 155 -0.83 -6.68 -8.78
CA HIS A 155 0.23 -6.45 -9.76
C HIS A 155 1.02 -5.16 -9.50
N ASN A 156 0.46 -4.23 -8.75
CA ASN A 156 1.04 -2.91 -8.51
C ASN A 156 1.13 -2.55 -7.02
N ILE A 157 1.32 -3.54 -6.14
CA ILE A 157 1.51 -3.32 -4.69
C ILE A 157 2.72 -2.43 -4.39
N PHE A 158 3.75 -2.47 -5.24
CA PHE A 158 4.95 -1.66 -5.11
C PHE A 158 4.67 -0.15 -5.24
N LYS A 159 3.57 0.25 -5.89
CA LYS A 159 3.16 1.64 -6.06
C LYS A 159 2.50 2.27 -4.83
N LEU A 160 2.46 1.59 -3.69
CA LEU A 160 1.73 2.08 -2.51
C LEU A 160 2.12 3.52 -2.12
N ALA A 161 3.42 3.86 -2.12
CA ALA A 161 3.88 5.21 -1.78
C ALA A 161 3.38 6.26 -2.80
N GLU A 162 3.45 5.96 -4.10
CA GLU A 162 2.90 6.80 -5.17
C GLU A 162 1.39 7.03 -4.98
N LEU A 163 0.64 5.97 -4.70
CA LEU A 163 -0.81 6.03 -4.52
C LEU A 163 -1.22 6.78 -3.25
N VAL A 164 -0.48 6.63 -2.16
CA VAL A 164 -0.67 7.42 -0.93
C VAL A 164 -0.40 8.89 -1.18
N SER A 165 0.72 9.23 -1.84
CA SER A 165 1.04 10.61 -2.23
C SER A 165 -0.08 11.23 -3.05
N LEU A 166 -0.59 10.52 -4.06
CA LEU A 166 -1.72 10.98 -4.88
C LEU A 166 -3.01 11.20 -4.07
N CYS A 167 -3.31 10.32 -3.10
CA CYS A 167 -4.45 10.50 -2.21
C CYS A 167 -4.32 11.77 -1.36
N LEU A 168 -3.13 12.03 -0.83
CA LEU A 168 -2.84 13.22 -0.02
C LEU A 168 -2.96 14.50 -0.85
N GLU A 169 -2.44 14.53 -2.06
CA GLU A 169 -2.57 15.66 -2.98
C GLU A 169 -4.01 15.99 -3.31
N ARG A 170 -4.82 14.99 -3.61
CA ARG A 170 -6.24 15.19 -3.89
C ARG A 170 -7.01 15.76 -2.69
N ARG A 171 -6.58 15.43 -1.47
CA ARG A 171 -7.17 16.00 -0.25
C ARG A 171 -6.80 17.47 -0.07
N THR A 172 -5.56 17.85 -0.40
CA THR A 172 -5.11 19.24 -0.30
C THR A 172 -5.69 20.12 -1.39
N GLN A 173 -5.75 19.64 -2.64
CA GLN A 173 -6.28 20.40 -3.79
C GLN A 173 -7.81 20.54 -3.79
N GLY A 174 -8.53 19.62 -3.17
CA GLY A 174 -9.99 19.57 -3.12
C GLY A 174 -10.65 20.66 -2.28
N GLY A 175 -9.90 21.60 -1.66
CA GLY A 175 -10.37 22.71 -0.82
C GLY A 175 -11.51 22.29 0.09
N GLN A 176 -11.28 22.15 1.36
CA GLN A 176 -12.18 21.94 2.54
C GLN A 176 -13.71 21.69 2.36
N LYS A 177 -14.16 21.21 1.22
CA LYS A 177 -15.51 20.63 1.12
C LYS A 177 -15.46 19.24 1.70
N GLN A 178 -15.71 19.18 3.01
CA GLN A 178 -15.79 17.97 3.80
C GLN A 178 -16.47 16.82 3.02
N GLY A 179 -15.75 15.71 2.82
CA GLY A 179 -16.34 14.40 2.58
C GLY A 179 -16.43 13.90 1.14
N LYS A 180 -15.80 14.52 0.13
CA LYS A 180 -15.85 14.03 -1.27
C LYS A 180 -14.49 13.97 -1.95
N THR A 181 -13.50 13.39 -1.30
CA THR A 181 -12.27 13.01 -2.04
C THR A 181 -12.64 11.87 -2.98
N LYS A 182 -12.38 12.05 -4.27
CA LYS A 182 -12.65 10.99 -5.26
C LYS A 182 -11.71 9.81 -4.99
N MET A 183 -12.26 8.62 -4.76
CA MET A 183 -11.52 7.37 -4.56
C MET A 183 -10.47 7.19 -5.68
N VAL A 184 -9.26 6.86 -5.29
CA VAL A 184 -8.19 6.45 -6.22
C VAL A 184 -8.35 4.96 -6.49
N VAL A 185 -8.45 4.58 -7.75
CA VAL A 185 -8.53 3.19 -8.19
C VAL A 185 -7.43 2.98 -9.22
N ASP A 186 -6.46 2.13 -8.88
CA ASP A 186 -5.34 1.76 -9.76
C ASP A 186 -5.13 0.24 -9.70
N VAL A 187 -5.91 -0.49 -10.47
CA VAL A 187 -5.86 -1.96 -10.54
C VAL A 187 -5.30 -2.37 -11.90
N TRP A 188 -4.11 -2.91 -11.90
CA TRP A 188 -3.49 -3.42 -13.12
C TRP A 188 -3.99 -4.84 -13.41
N LYS A 189 -4.37 -5.10 -14.65
CA LYS A 189 -4.83 -6.43 -15.10
C LYS A 189 -3.69 -7.40 -15.29
N ASP A 190 -2.54 -6.90 -15.69
CA ASP A 190 -1.32 -7.68 -15.92
C ASP A 190 -0.08 -6.82 -15.75
N THR A 191 1.09 -7.46 -15.56
CA THR A 191 2.39 -6.80 -15.52
C THR A 191 3.50 -7.82 -15.71
N ASP A 192 4.54 -7.46 -16.42
CA ASP A 192 5.80 -8.21 -16.50
C ASP A 192 6.82 -7.71 -15.47
N GLN A 193 6.53 -6.63 -14.77
CA GLN A 193 7.46 -5.99 -13.83
C GLN A 193 7.57 -6.77 -12.52
N ILE A 194 8.79 -6.90 -12.05
CA ILE A 194 9.15 -7.28 -10.68
C ILE A 194 10.02 -6.16 -10.13
N VAL A 195 9.51 -5.43 -9.15
CA VAL A 195 10.25 -4.34 -8.51
C VAL A 195 10.93 -4.89 -7.27
N GLU A 196 12.25 -4.79 -7.26
CA GLU A 196 13.13 -5.26 -6.19
C GLU A 196 13.54 -4.09 -5.26
N ASP A 197 14.29 -4.41 -4.22
CA ASP A 197 14.85 -3.43 -3.25
C ASP A 197 13.80 -2.52 -2.56
N LEU A 198 12.55 -2.99 -2.45
CA LEU A 198 11.54 -2.31 -1.66
C LEU A 198 11.69 -2.63 -0.16
N PRO A 199 11.32 -1.69 0.72
CA PRO A 199 11.27 -1.94 2.16
C PRO A 199 10.37 -3.12 2.50
N VAL A 200 10.78 -3.92 3.47
CA VAL A 200 10.03 -5.09 3.96
C VAL A 200 10.12 -5.14 5.47
N GLU A 201 8.98 -5.07 6.14
CA GLU A 201 8.90 -5.30 7.58
C GLU A 201 8.52 -6.76 7.86
N ARG A 202 9.42 -7.50 8.49
CA ARG A 202 9.27 -8.93 8.76
C ARG A 202 8.45 -9.16 10.02
N LYS A 203 7.38 -9.94 9.90
CA LYS A 203 6.49 -10.24 11.03
C LYS A 203 7.17 -11.04 12.15
N PHE A 204 8.10 -11.93 11.81
CA PHE A 204 8.76 -12.82 12.75
C PHE A 204 10.29 -12.76 12.61
N PRO A 205 11.03 -12.65 13.72
CA PRO A 205 12.51 -12.59 13.67
C PRO A 205 13.18 -13.93 13.34
N PHE A 206 12.47 -15.05 13.47
CA PHE A 206 13.01 -16.41 13.30
C PHE A 206 12.37 -17.16 12.11
N LYS A 207 11.42 -16.56 11.42
CA LYS A 207 10.73 -17.18 10.28
C LYS A 207 10.38 -16.13 9.24
N SER A 208 10.83 -16.36 8.02
CA SER A 208 10.49 -15.51 6.89
C SER A 208 10.10 -16.30 5.66
N GLY A 209 9.25 -15.70 4.82
CA GLY A 209 8.97 -16.17 3.47
C GLY A 209 9.76 -15.36 2.45
N VAL A 210 10.29 -15.99 1.43
CA VAL A 210 10.92 -15.34 0.27
C VAL A 210 10.13 -15.72 -0.96
N ASN A 211 9.64 -14.74 -1.70
CA ASN A 211 9.01 -15.00 -2.99
C ASN A 211 10.11 -15.29 -4.00
N ILE A 212 10.04 -16.43 -4.66
CA ILE A 212 10.95 -16.78 -5.77
C ILE A 212 10.30 -16.51 -7.12
N MET A 213 8.97 -16.48 -7.17
CA MET A 213 8.18 -16.26 -8.37
C MET A 213 6.79 -15.68 -8.03
N PHE A 214 6.13 -15.13 -9.02
CA PHE A 214 4.76 -14.62 -8.97
C PHE A 214 3.92 -15.25 -10.08
N GLY A 215 2.60 -15.37 -9.87
CA GLY A 215 1.68 -15.89 -10.86
C GLY A 215 1.76 -17.40 -11.07
N CYS A 216 1.08 -17.89 -12.11
CA CYS A 216 1.09 -19.32 -12.47
C CYS A 216 0.58 -19.51 -13.90
N ASN A 217 1.22 -20.40 -14.68
CA ASN A 217 0.84 -20.73 -16.06
C ASN A 217 0.04 -22.03 -16.21
N ASN A 218 -0.28 -22.74 -15.11
CA ASN A 218 -0.93 -24.04 -15.19
C ASN A 218 -2.41 -24.00 -15.58
N PHE A 219 -3.12 -22.89 -15.29
CA PHE A 219 -4.54 -22.70 -15.63
C PHE A 219 -5.43 -23.90 -15.27
N CYS A 220 -5.19 -24.54 -14.11
CA CYS A 220 -6.04 -25.62 -13.62
C CYS A 220 -7.50 -25.18 -13.54
N SER A 221 -8.45 -26.02 -13.90
CA SER A 221 -9.87 -25.68 -14.07
C SER A 221 -10.56 -25.09 -12.82
N TYR A 222 -10.03 -25.36 -11.64
CA TYR A 222 -10.53 -24.86 -10.35
C TYR A 222 -9.73 -23.70 -9.76
N CYS A 223 -8.66 -23.24 -10.43
CA CYS A 223 -7.70 -22.33 -9.84
C CYS A 223 -7.86 -20.90 -10.35
N ILE A 224 -8.05 -19.96 -9.41
CA ILE A 224 -8.17 -18.53 -9.71
C ILE A 224 -6.80 -17.82 -9.86
N VAL A 225 -5.70 -18.45 -9.42
CA VAL A 225 -4.38 -17.79 -9.32
C VAL A 225 -3.92 -17.13 -10.62
N PRO A 226 -3.99 -17.77 -11.79
CA PRO A 226 -3.58 -17.13 -13.05
C PRO A 226 -4.33 -15.83 -13.38
N TYR A 227 -5.58 -15.72 -12.93
CA TYR A 227 -6.46 -14.58 -13.21
C TYR A 227 -6.26 -13.40 -12.25
N VAL A 228 -5.82 -13.67 -11.00
CA VAL A 228 -5.67 -12.66 -9.97
C VAL A 228 -4.21 -12.37 -9.58
N ARG A 229 -3.27 -13.21 -10.01
CA ARG A 229 -1.82 -13.05 -9.81
C ARG A 229 -1.04 -13.00 -11.12
N GLY A 230 -1.73 -13.17 -12.25
CA GLY A 230 -1.15 -13.13 -13.58
C GLY A 230 -0.35 -14.36 -13.97
N ARG A 231 0.36 -14.25 -15.08
CA ARG A 231 1.27 -15.28 -15.58
C ARG A 231 2.50 -15.40 -14.70
N GLU A 232 3.17 -16.53 -14.81
CA GLU A 232 4.40 -16.82 -14.08
C GLU A 232 5.50 -15.81 -14.43
N ARG A 233 6.11 -15.23 -13.39
CA ARG A 233 7.26 -14.32 -13.48
C ARG A 233 8.24 -14.72 -12.38
N SER A 234 9.40 -15.22 -12.75
CA SER A 234 10.45 -15.63 -11.82
C SER A 234 11.36 -14.47 -11.49
N ARG A 235 11.74 -14.35 -10.22
CA ARG A 235 12.76 -13.40 -9.76
C ARG A 235 14.15 -13.88 -10.17
N ARG A 236 15.06 -12.95 -10.30
CA ARG A 236 16.48 -13.28 -10.57
C ARG A 236 17.07 -13.98 -9.34
N PRO A 237 17.85 -15.07 -9.54
CA PRO A 237 18.49 -15.80 -8.43
C PRO A 237 19.34 -14.90 -7.53
N GLU A 238 20.04 -13.92 -8.11
CA GLU A 238 20.91 -12.99 -7.40
C GLU A 238 20.12 -12.14 -6.38
N GLU A 239 18.93 -11.66 -6.78
CA GLU A 239 18.07 -10.88 -5.91
C GLU A 239 17.44 -11.72 -4.79
N ILE A 240 17.13 -12.98 -5.08
CA ILE A 240 16.66 -13.94 -4.07
C ILE A 240 17.75 -14.20 -3.03
N ILE A 241 19.00 -14.45 -3.48
CA ILE A 241 20.15 -14.68 -2.60
C ILE A 241 20.42 -13.43 -1.75
N LYS A 242 20.44 -12.25 -2.37
CA LYS A 242 20.61 -10.97 -1.68
C LYS A 242 19.54 -10.75 -0.58
N GLU A 243 18.28 -11.14 -0.86
CA GLU A 243 17.21 -11.06 0.14
C GLU A 243 17.42 -12.05 1.28
N ILE A 244 17.84 -13.30 0.98
CA ILE A 244 18.12 -14.32 2.00
C ILE A 244 19.28 -13.91 2.90
N GLN A 245 20.31 -13.27 2.37
CA GLN A 245 21.47 -12.80 3.14
C GLN A 245 21.12 -11.67 4.12
N LYS A 246 19.99 -10.98 3.92
CA LYS A 246 19.48 -9.94 4.83
C LYS A 246 18.56 -10.49 5.94
N LEU A 247 18.30 -11.82 5.95
CA LEU A 247 17.45 -12.49 6.94
C LEU A 247 18.24 -12.96 8.14
#